data_3f5c6cfd48e3de6b1d2aaa0fb5d3ec9d
#
_entry.id   3f5c6cfd48e3de6b1d2aaa0fb5d3ec9d
#
_cell.length_a   1.000
_cell.length_b   1.000
_cell.length_c   1.000
_cell.angle_alpha   90.00
_cell.angle_beta   90.00
_cell.angle_gamma   90.00
#
_symmetry.space_group_name_H-M   'P 1'
#
loop_
_entity.id
_entity.type
_entity.pdbx_description
1 polymer ?
#
loop_
_entity_poly.entity_id
_entity_poly.type
_entity_poly.pdbx_seq_one_letter_code
_entity_poly.pdbx_strand_id
1 'polypeptide(L)'
;MLADLQTIREYKGSLEGLKLCYIGAGNNMANSYINGCILAGMQVALACPKEYLPDTQICAKAATTGRFTLTQDPLAAAKDADVVVTDVWASMGEEGEAEKRRQIFEGVYQINDAVMAQAKKDAMVLHCLPAHREEEITAKVFEEHANEIFDEAENRLHAQKAVLVKLLGD
;
A
#
# COMPACT_ATOMS: atom_id res chain seq x y z
N MET A 1 -6.02 -1.69 5.84
CA MET A 1 -6.65 -2.40 4.69
C MET A 1 -8.13 -2.10 4.54
N LEU A 2 -9.02 -2.31 5.54
CA LEU A 2 -10.45 -1.96 5.37
C LEU A 2 -10.66 -0.45 5.23
N ALA A 3 -9.95 0.35 6.01
CA ALA A 3 -9.97 1.80 5.89
C ALA A 3 -9.48 2.27 4.51
N ASP A 4 -8.42 1.65 4.02
CA ASP A 4 -7.85 1.96 2.70
C ASP A 4 -8.86 1.69 1.59
N LEU A 5 -9.54 0.52 1.61
CA LEU A 5 -10.60 0.22 0.64
C LEU A 5 -11.78 1.19 0.75
N GLN A 6 -12.14 1.61 1.98
CA GLN A 6 -13.17 2.62 2.19
C GLN A 6 -12.74 3.96 1.57
N THR A 7 -11.55 4.44 1.88
CA THR A 7 -11.01 5.70 1.34
C THR A 7 -10.90 5.67 -0.19
N ILE A 8 -10.37 4.58 -0.75
CA ILE A 8 -10.32 4.41 -2.21
C ILE A 8 -11.72 4.51 -2.82
N ARG A 9 -12.72 3.86 -2.21
CA ARG A 9 -14.09 3.91 -2.68
C ARG A 9 -14.71 5.30 -2.59
N GLU A 10 -14.41 6.06 -1.55
CA GLU A 10 -14.89 7.44 -1.37
C GLU A 10 -14.32 8.37 -2.44
N TYR A 11 -13.03 8.23 -2.78
CA TYR A 11 -12.37 9.07 -3.78
C TYR A 11 -12.61 8.61 -5.23
N LYS A 12 -12.69 7.31 -5.49
CA LYS A 12 -12.80 6.73 -6.85
C LYS A 12 -14.19 6.23 -7.22
N GLY A 13 -15.12 6.15 -6.26
CA GLY A 13 -16.50 5.69 -6.47
C GLY A 13 -16.66 4.17 -6.55
N SER A 14 -15.70 3.44 -7.11
CA SER A 14 -15.69 1.98 -7.24
C SER A 14 -14.32 1.41 -6.88
N LEU A 15 -14.28 0.13 -6.52
CA LEU A 15 -13.02 -0.61 -6.32
C LEU A 15 -12.69 -1.50 -7.51
N GLU A 16 -13.72 -2.04 -8.16
CA GLU A 16 -13.56 -3.05 -9.21
C GLU A 16 -12.71 -2.52 -10.38
N GLY A 17 -11.71 -3.29 -10.77
CA GLY A 17 -10.82 -2.98 -11.88
C GLY A 17 -9.72 -1.96 -11.58
N LEU A 18 -9.76 -1.27 -10.44
CA LEU A 18 -8.67 -0.37 -10.04
C LEU A 18 -7.39 -1.15 -9.76
N LYS A 19 -6.26 -0.51 -10.00
CA LYS A 19 -4.93 -1.05 -9.69
C LYS A 19 -4.33 -0.34 -8.48
N LEU A 20 -4.02 -1.13 -7.43
CA LEU A 20 -3.23 -0.67 -6.30
C LEU A 20 -1.78 -1.11 -6.47
N CYS A 21 -0.85 -0.17 -6.28
CA CYS A 21 0.59 -0.40 -6.20
C CYS A 21 1.05 -0.24 -4.76
N TYR A 22 1.68 -1.27 -4.18
CA TYR A 22 2.35 -1.19 -2.90
C TYR A 22 3.86 -1.21 -3.08
N ILE A 23 4.57 -0.29 -2.43
CA ILE A 23 6.04 -0.20 -2.46
C ILE A 23 6.55 -0.29 -1.03
N GLY A 24 7.34 -1.33 -0.71
CA GLY A 24 7.84 -1.52 0.64
C GLY A 24 8.19 -2.97 0.98
N ALA A 25 8.31 -3.28 2.27
CA ALA A 25 8.56 -4.65 2.73
C ALA A 25 7.32 -5.54 2.56
N GLY A 26 7.54 -6.82 2.28
CA GLY A 26 6.49 -7.84 2.22
C GLY A 26 5.96 -8.23 3.61
N ASN A 27 5.51 -7.25 4.38
CA ASN A 27 5.04 -7.38 5.75
C ASN A 27 3.53 -7.74 5.83
N ASN A 28 2.93 -7.59 7.01
CA ASN A 28 1.51 -7.81 7.23
C ASN A 28 0.61 -6.90 6.37
N MET A 29 1.04 -5.65 6.09
CA MET A 29 0.30 -4.73 5.23
C MET A 29 0.32 -5.21 3.78
N ALA A 30 1.49 -5.58 3.24
CA ALA A 30 1.62 -6.17 1.90
C ALA A 30 0.71 -7.39 1.72
N ASN A 31 0.72 -8.33 2.67
CA ASN A 31 -0.14 -9.51 2.66
C ASN A 31 -1.63 -9.16 2.71
N SER A 32 -1.99 -8.13 3.47
CA SER A 32 -3.36 -7.63 3.56
C SER A 32 -3.80 -6.97 2.24
N TYR A 33 -2.93 -6.21 1.58
CA TYR A 33 -3.23 -5.61 0.27
C TYR A 33 -3.46 -6.67 -0.80
N ILE A 34 -2.61 -7.73 -0.85
CA ILE A 34 -2.81 -8.83 -1.79
C ILE A 34 -4.21 -9.42 -1.65
N ASN A 35 -4.58 -9.83 -0.43
CA ASN A 35 -5.87 -10.47 -0.19
C ASN A 35 -7.05 -9.50 -0.39
N GLY A 36 -6.98 -8.32 0.19
CA GLY A 36 -8.07 -7.35 0.17
C GLY A 36 -8.37 -6.81 -1.22
N CYS A 37 -7.35 -6.48 -2.01
CA CYS A 37 -7.54 -6.02 -3.38
C CYS A 37 -8.18 -7.09 -4.27
N ILE A 38 -7.68 -8.33 -4.19
CA ILE A 38 -8.24 -9.44 -4.98
C ILE A 38 -9.71 -9.69 -4.62
N LEU A 39 -10.03 -9.70 -3.32
CA LEU A 39 -11.42 -9.88 -2.87
C LEU A 39 -12.34 -8.72 -3.29
N ALA A 40 -11.80 -7.50 -3.39
CA ALA A 40 -12.52 -6.32 -3.86
C ALA A 40 -12.60 -6.19 -5.39
N GLY A 41 -12.08 -7.15 -6.15
CA GLY A 41 -12.08 -7.09 -7.62
C GLY A 41 -10.99 -6.20 -8.22
N MET A 42 -10.04 -5.71 -7.39
CA MET A 42 -8.92 -4.87 -7.82
C MET A 42 -7.77 -5.69 -8.37
N GLN A 43 -6.87 -5.03 -9.10
CA GLN A 43 -5.53 -5.52 -9.40
C GLN A 43 -4.58 -5.04 -8.30
N VAL A 44 -3.54 -5.82 -8.02
CA VAL A 44 -2.52 -5.45 -7.04
C VAL A 44 -1.12 -5.76 -7.55
N ALA A 45 -0.26 -4.75 -7.52
CA ALA A 45 1.15 -4.86 -7.87
C ALA A 45 2.01 -4.50 -6.65
N LEU A 46 2.96 -5.34 -6.30
CA LEU A 46 3.89 -5.09 -5.21
C LEU A 46 5.31 -4.92 -5.74
N ALA A 47 6.01 -3.90 -5.22
CA ALA A 47 7.46 -3.78 -5.34
C ALA A 47 8.09 -4.02 -3.98
N CYS A 48 8.73 -5.17 -3.82
CA CYS A 48 9.40 -5.56 -2.57
C CYS A 48 10.84 -5.99 -2.85
N PRO A 49 11.82 -5.65 -1.97
CA PRO A 49 13.17 -6.22 -2.08
C PRO A 49 13.12 -7.74 -1.89
N LYS A 50 14.07 -8.43 -2.51
CA LYS A 50 14.15 -9.91 -2.45
C LYS A 50 14.36 -10.46 -1.03
N GLU A 51 14.92 -9.63 -0.14
CA GLU A 51 15.16 -9.96 1.27
C GLU A 51 13.89 -9.87 2.12
N TYR A 52 12.88 -9.15 1.64
CA TYR A 52 11.63 -8.86 2.36
C TYR A 52 10.42 -9.10 1.46
N LEU A 53 10.26 -10.34 0.98
CA LEU A 53 9.12 -10.73 0.16
C LEU A 53 7.89 -11.02 1.02
N PRO A 54 6.67 -10.86 0.46
CA PRO A 54 5.43 -11.28 1.10
C PRO A 54 5.36 -12.80 1.31
N ASP A 55 4.34 -13.24 2.07
CA ASP A 55 4.08 -14.66 2.30
C ASP A 55 3.92 -15.42 0.97
N THR A 56 4.68 -16.51 0.83
CA THR A 56 4.73 -17.29 -0.41
C THR A 56 3.42 -17.99 -0.74
N GLN A 57 2.63 -18.41 0.26
CA GLN A 57 1.35 -19.06 0.05
C GLN A 57 0.29 -18.05 -0.42
N ILE A 58 0.31 -16.86 0.16
CA ILE A 58 -0.56 -15.75 -0.26
C ILE A 58 -0.23 -15.35 -1.71
N CYS A 59 1.05 -15.18 -2.03
CA CYS A 59 1.49 -14.87 -3.39
C CYS A 59 1.09 -15.95 -4.39
N ALA A 60 1.29 -17.23 -4.06
CA ALA A 60 0.93 -18.34 -4.93
C ALA A 60 -0.58 -18.39 -5.23
N LYS A 61 -1.42 -18.18 -4.19
CA LYS A 61 -2.86 -18.10 -4.35
C LYS A 61 -3.27 -16.87 -5.18
N ALA A 62 -2.67 -15.73 -4.94
CA ALA A 62 -2.95 -14.51 -5.68
C ALA A 62 -2.59 -14.63 -7.17
N ALA A 63 -1.48 -15.26 -7.49
CA ALA A 63 -1.03 -15.48 -8.87
C ALA A 63 -2.06 -16.24 -9.73
N THR A 64 -2.86 -17.14 -9.14
CA THR A 64 -3.90 -17.89 -9.88
C THR A 64 -5.04 -16.99 -10.36
N THR A 65 -5.18 -15.80 -9.84
CA THR A 65 -6.27 -14.86 -10.18
C THR A 65 -6.00 -14.03 -11.43
N GLY A 66 -4.74 -13.96 -11.88
CA GLY A 66 -4.31 -13.07 -12.97
C GLY A 66 -4.33 -11.57 -12.60
N ARG A 67 -4.58 -11.22 -11.33
CA ARG A 67 -4.70 -9.83 -10.84
C ARG A 67 -3.54 -9.41 -9.93
N PHE A 68 -2.53 -10.24 -9.79
CA PHE A 68 -1.39 -10.02 -8.89
C PHE A 68 -0.08 -9.96 -9.66
N THR A 69 0.75 -8.98 -9.31
CA THR A 69 2.12 -8.85 -9.81
C THR A 69 3.07 -8.58 -8.64
N LEU A 70 4.19 -9.28 -8.61
CA LEU A 70 5.30 -9.04 -7.67
C LEU A 70 6.57 -8.75 -8.45
N THR A 71 7.23 -7.65 -8.12
CA THR A 71 8.48 -7.20 -8.76
C THR A 71 9.42 -6.62 -7.73
N GLN A 72 10.66 -6.34 -8.13
CA GLN A 72 11.62 -5.56 -7.36
C GLN A 72 11.77 -4.12 -7.88
N ASP A 73 11.05 -3.78 -8.95
CA ASP A 73 11.08 -2.46 -9.61
C ASP A 73 9.83 -1.64 -9.23
N PRO A 74 9.98 -0.60 -8.40
CA PRO A 74 8.89 0.29 -8.01
C PRO A 74 8.23 1.00 -9.21
N LEU A 75 9.00 1.37 -10.23
CA LEU A 75 8.46 2.05 -11.41
C LEU A 75 7.57 1.11 -12.22
N ALA A 76 8.01 -0.13 -12.40
CA ALA A 76 7.19 -1.14 -13.08
C ALA A 76 5.91 -1.48 -12.30
N ALA A 77 5.97 -1.55 -10.97
CA ALA A 77 4.79 -1.77 -10.14
C ALA A 77 3.79 -0.62 -10.23
N ALA A 78 4.29 0.63 -10.18
CA ALA A 78 3.48 1.85 -10.19
C ALA A 78 2.83 2.14 -11.55
N LYS A 79 3.31 1.52 -12.64
CA LYS A 79 2.79 1.78 -13.98
C LYS A 79 1.27 1.61 -14.03
N ASP A 80 0.58 2.67 -14.47
CA ASP A 80 -0.88 2.74 -14.61
C ASP A 80 -1.66 2.46 -13.30
N ALA A 81 -1.05 2.67 -12.14
CA ALA A 81 -1.73 2.50 -10.84
C ALA A 81 -2.75 3.62 -10.60
N ASP A 82 -3.89 3.26 -10.03
CA ASP A 82 -4.92 4.18 -9.53
C ASP A 82 -4.63 4.65 -8.10
N VAL A 83 -3.93 3.80 -7.34
CA VAL A 83 -3.56 4.03 -5.94
C VAL A 83 -2.12 3.58 -5.73
N VAL A 84 -1.31 4.41 -5.10
CA VAL A 84 0.07 4.08 -4.69
C VAL A 84 0.13 4.12 -3.17
N VAL A 85 0.66 3.06 -2.56
CA VAL A 85 0.65 2.86 -1.11
C VAL A 85 2.03 2.45 -0.63
N THR A 86 2.42 2.94 0.53
CA THR A 86 3.63 2.48 1.24
C THR A 86 3.38 2.31 2.73
N ASP A 87 4.36 1.77 3.41
CA ASP A 87 4.45 1.62 4.87
C ASP A 87 5.90 1.91 5.28
N VAL A 88 6.12 2.18 6.55
CA VAL A 88 7.47 2.40 7.10
C VAL A 88 8.40 1.23 6.77
N TRP A 89 9.67 1.52 6.50
CA TRP A 89 10.64 0.48 6.16
C TRP A 89 10.93 -0.48 7.32
N ALA A 90 10.88 0.02 8.56
CA ALA A 90 10.99 -0.78 9.78
C ALA A 90 9.79 -0.55 10.66
N SER A 91 8.98 -1.59 10.86
CA SER A 91 7.82 -1.56 11.74
C SER A 91 8.23 -1.61 13.22
N MET A 92 7.29 -1.29 14.12
CA MET A 92 7.51 -1.42 15.56
C MET A 92 7.97 -2.85 15.93
N GLY A 93 9.07 -2.94 16.67
CA GLY A 93 9.70 -4.20 17.05
C GLY A 93 10.80 -4.69 16.10
N GLU A 94 11.04 -3.98 14.99
CA GLU A 94 12.08 -4.28 14.01
C GLU A 94 13.24 -3.28 14.04
N GLU A 95 13.32 -2.45 15.09
CA GLU A 95 14.30 -1.36 15.22
C GLU A 95 15.74 -1.86 15.15
N GLY A 96 16.00 -3.12 15.57
CA GLY A 96 17.31 -3.75 15.47
C GLY A 96 17.79 -4.01 14.03
N GLU A 97 16.88 -4.02 13.06
CA GLU A 97 17.16 -4.19 11.63
C GLU A 97 17.05 -2.87 10.84
N ALA A 98 16.70 -1.77 11.48
CA ALA A 98 16.39 -0.50 10.81
C ALA A 98 17.52 -0.05 9.87
N GLU A 99 18.77 -0.09 10.32
CA GLU A 99 19.92 0.31 9.51
C GLU A 99 20.13 -0.59 8.28
N LYS A 100 19.97 -1.90 8.44
CA LYS A 100 20.06 -2.87 7.34
C LYS A 100 18.93 -2.65 6.33
N ARG A 101 17.71 -2.41 6.81
CA ARG A 101 16.57 -2.10 5.96
C ARG A 101 16.80 -0.80 5.20
N ARG A 102 17.25 0.25 5.88
CA ARG A 102 17.58 1.52 5.26
C ARG A 102 18.54 1.35 4.08
N GLN A 103 19.63 0.59 4.23
CA GLN A 103 20.60 0.33 3.16
C GLN A 103 19.99 -0.38 1.95
N ILE A 104 18.93 -1.19 2.13
CA ILE A 104 18.26 -1.91 1.06
C ILE A 104 17.19 -1.06 0.39
N PHE A 105 16.48 -0.24 1.17
CA PHE A 105 15.32 0.51 0.69
C PHE A 105 15.67 1.89 0.16
N GLU A 106 16.67 2.56 0.76
CA GLU A 106 17.05 3.93 0.43
C GLU A 106 17.41 4.06 -1.06
N GLY A 107 16.87 5.09 -1.70
CA GLY A 107 17.11 5.38 -3.11
C GLY A 107 16.37 4.50 -4.11
N VAL A 108 15.68 3.45 -3.65
CA VAL A 108 14.93 2.52 -4.51
C VAL A 108 13.44 2.47 -4.15
N TYR A 109 13.10 2.14 -2.89
CA TYR A 109 11.73 1.86 -2.47
C TYR A 109 11.07 3.05 -1.77
N GLN A 110 11.13 4.22 -2.40
CA GLN A 110 10.52 5.46 -1.93
C GLN A 110 9.43 5.92 -2.89
N ILE A 111 8.27 6.32 -2.39
CA ILE A 111 7.29 7.04 -3.20
C ILE A 111 7.78 8.47 -3.42
N ASN A 112 8.08 8.79 -4.66
CA ASN A 112 8.61 10.07 -5.11
C ASN A 112 8.02 10.46 -6.48
N ASP A 113 8.43 11.61 -7.02
CA ASP A 113 7.92 12.11 -8.31
C ASP A 113 8.11 11.11 -9.46
N ALA A 114 9.22 10.35 -9.47
CA ALA A 114 9.47 9.37 -10.52
C ALA A 114 8.49 8.19 -10.47
N VAL A 115 8.15 7.73 -9.29
CA VAL A 115 7.13 6.71 -9.05
C VAL A 115 5.75 7.24 -9.44
N MET A 116 5.39 8.44 -8.97
CA MET A 116 4.09 9.06 -9.28
C MET A 116 3.91 9.36 -10.76
N ALA A 117 4.99 9.66 -11.46
CA ALA A 117 4.96 9.85 -12.93
C ALA A 117 4.61 8.57 -13.72
N GLN A 118 4.74 7.38 -13.14
CA GLN A 118 4.30 6.11 -13.74
C GLN A 118 2.84 5.79 -13.46
N ALA A 119 2.29 6.31 -12.38
CA ALA A 119 0.90 6.13 -12.02
C ALA A 119 -0.03 6.98 -12.91
N LYS A 120 -1.33 6.75 -12.80
CA LYS A 120 -2.31 7.60 -13.49
C LYS A 120 -2.24 9.04 -12.96
N LYS A 121 -2.63 10.00 -13.78
CA LYS A 121 -2.59 11.43 -13.41
C LYS A 121 -3.45 11.78 -12.20
N ASP A 122 -4.50 11.02 -11.98
CA ASP A 122 -5.42 11.13 -10.86
C ASP A 122 -5.18 10.04 -9.80
N ALA A 123 -3.99 9.43 -9.80
CA ALA A 123 -3.63 8.44 -8.79
C ALA A 123 -3.60 9.08 -7.41
N MET A 124 -4.17 8.40 -6.44
CA MET A 124 -4.12 8.79 -5.04
C MET A 124 -2.97 8.09 -4.31
N VAL A 125 -2.52 8.69 -3.21
CA VAL A 125 -1.50 8.10 -2.33
C VAL A 125 -2.08 7.82 -0.96
N LEU A 126 -1.80 6.63 -0.42
CA LEU A 126 -2.20 6.23 0.93
C LEU A 126 -0.98 5.85 1.77
N HIS A 127 -1.11 6.03 3.07
CA HIS A 127 -0.10 5.67 4.06
C HIS A 127 -0.75 5.36 5.41
N CYS A 128 -0.56 4.16 5.92
CA CYS A 128 -1.21 3.71 7.17
C CYS A 128 -0.74 4.43 8.44
N LEU A 129 0.25 5.32 8.33
CA LEU A 129 0.86 6.10 9.40
C LEU A 129 1.37 5.25 10.59
N PRO A 130 2.45 5.69 11.28
CA PRO A 130 3.20 6.94 11.09
C PRO A 130 4.00 6.94 9.78
N ALA A 131 4.34 8.13 9.23
CA ALA A 131 5.17 8.28 8.05
C ALA A 131 6.50 8.95 8.39
N HIS A 132 7.58 8.51 7.72
CA HIS A 132 8.90 9.13 7.80
C HIS A 132 9.21 9.82 6.47
N ARG A 133 9.01 11.14 6.43
CA ARG A 133 9.33 11.95 5.25
C ARG A 133 10.80 11.80 4.87
N GLU A 134 11.06 11.71 3.57
CA GLU A 134 12.37 11.48 2.96
C GLU A 134 12.91 10.05 3.18
N GLU A 135 12.14 9.17 3.82
CA GLU A 135 12.42 7.74 3.82
C GLU A 135 11.50 7.02 2.81
N GLU A 136 10.41 6.41 3.24
CA GLU A 136 9.50 5.65 2.36
C GLU A 136 8.65 6.53 1.44
N ILE A 137 8.53 7.82 1.75
CA ILE A 137 7.80 8.80 0.96
C ILE A 137 8.46 10.18 1.05
N THR A 138 8.56 10.91 -0.07
CA THR A 138 9.07 12.29 -0.03
C THR A 138 8.08 13.23 0.66
N ALA A 139 8.60 14.29 1.31
CA ALA A 139 7.76 15.31 1.91
C ALA A 139 6.80 15.93 0.90
N LYS A 140 7.29 16.16 -0.33
CA LYS A 140 6.49 16.72 -1.42
C LYS A 140 5.26 15.86 -1.73
N VAL A 141 5.44 14.59 -2.02
CA VAL A 141 4.33 13.67 -2.36
C VAL A 141 3.38 13.52 -1.17
N PHE A 142 3.93 13.41 0.05
CA PHE A 142 3.11 13.33 1.25
C PHE A 142 2.18 14.55 1.42
N GLU A 143 2.71 15.77 1.25
CA GLU A 143 1.92 16.99 1.41
C GLU A 143 0.91 17.19 0.27
N GLU A 144 1.26 16.83 -0.96
CA GLU A 144 0.35 16.87 -2.12
C GLU A 144 -0.85 15.93 -1.93
N HIS A 145 -0.68 14.80 -1.21
CA HIS A 145 -1.70 13.79 -0.97
C HIS A 145 -2.16 13.72 0.50
N ALA A 146 -1.88 14.75 1.29
CA ALA A 146 -2.18 14.77 2.73
C ALA A 146 -3.67 14.52 3.04
N ASN A 147 -4.59 15.04 2.25
CA ASN A 147 -6.02 14.85 2.46
C ASN A 147 -6.40 13.36 2.39
N GLU A 148 -5.94 12.65 1.37
CA GLU A 148 -6.22 11.22 1.16
C GLU A 148 -5.63 10.37 2.30
N ILE A 149 -4.40 10.69 2.73
CA ILE A 149 -3.68 10.01 3.82
C ILE A 149 -4.40 10.23 5.15
N PHE A 150 -4.84 11.45 5.44
CA PHE A 150 -5.53 11.73 6.70
C PHE A 150 -6.97 11.22 6.72
N ASP A 151 -7.66 11.21 5.59
CA ASP A 151 -8.98 10.57 5.46
C ASP A 151 -8.87 9.05 5.65
N GLU A 152 -7.80 8.41 5.15
CA GLU A 152 -7.51 7.01 5.45
C GLU A 152 -7.34 6.78 6.95
N ALA A 153 -6.58 7.65 7.63
CA ALA A 153 -6.36 7.56 9.08
C ALA A 153 -7.68 7.72 9.86
N GLU A 154 -8.56 8.63 9.47
CA GLU A 154 -9.89 8.78 10.05
C GLU A 154 -10.76 7.54 9.78
N ASN A 155 -10.74 7.03 8.56
CA ASN A 155 -11.50 5.86 8.15
C ASN A 155 -11.13 4.59 8.92
N ARG A 156 -9.99 4.53 9.59
CA ARG A 156 -9.68 3.44 10.52
C ARG A 156 -10.69 3.37 11.67
N LEU A 157 -11.11 4.52 12.20
CA LEU A 157 -12.15 4.57 13.23
C LEU A 157 -13.48 4.01 12.67
N HIS A 158 -13.88 4.46 11.51
CA HIS A 158 -15.16 4.11 10.90
C HIS A 158 -15.22 2.64 10.47
N ALA A 159 -14.17 2.14 9.82
CA ALA A 159 -14.07 0.74 9.40
C ALA A 159 -14.06 -0.22 10.60
N GLN A 160 -13.29 0.07 11.65
CA GLN A 160 -13.23 -0.76 12.86
C GLN A 160 -14.56 -0.75 13.62
N LYS A 161 -15.21 0.41 13.72
CA LYS A 161 -16.55 0.54 14.31
C LYS A 161 -17.58 -0.29 13.54
N ALA A 162 -17.55 -0.24 12.21
CA ALA A 162 -18.43 -1.04 11.38
C ALA A 162 -18.24 -2.54 11.57
N VAL A 163 -16.99 -3.01 11.69
CA VAL A 163 -16.68 -4.41 12.01
C VAL A 163 -17.25 -4.82 13.36
N LEU A 164 -17.07 -3.99 14.40
CA LEU A 164 -17.61 -4.27 15.73
C LEU A 164 -19.15 -4.37 15.71
N VAL A 165 -19.81 -3.42 15.04
CA VAL A 165 -21.27 -3.45 14.89
C VAL A 165 -21.73 -4.71 14.14
N LYS A 166 -21.00 -5.10 13.09
CA LYS A 166 -21.32 -6.30 12.29
C LYS A 166 -21.18 -7.61 13.09
N LEU A 167 -20.20 -7.68 14.00
CA LEU A 167 -19.88 -8.89 14.73
C LEU A 167 -20.58 -8.99 16.10
N LEU A 168 -20.91 -7.86 16.71
CA LEU A 168 -21.43 -7.78 18.08
C LEU A 168 -22.85 -7.18 18.13
N GLY A 169 -23.34 -6.60 17.04
CA GLY A 169 -24.71 -6.10 16.93
C GLY A 169 -25.69 -7.26 16.72
N ASP A 170 -26.84 -7.16 17.38
CA ASP A 170 -27.98 -8.10 17.24
C ASP A 170 -28.64 -7.96 15.85
#